data_98244dac02f41296716a8a20de772436
#
_entry.id   98244dac02f41296716a8a20de772436
#
_cell.length_a   1.000
_cell.length_b   1.000
_cell.length_c   1.000
_cell.angle_alpha   90.00
_cell.angle_beta   90.00
_cell.angle_gamma   90.00
#
_symmetry.space_group_name_H-M   'P 1'
#
loop_
_entity.id
_entity.type
_entity.pdbx_description
1 polymer ?
#
loop_
_entity_poly.entity_id
_entity_poly.type
_entity_poly.pdbx_seq_one_letter_code
_entity_poly.pdbx_strand_id
1 'polypeptide(L)'
;MQKRGDIGNTGLHYANAFFSHFNCDAITVSPYMGEESIEPFISNASKGAYVLCRTSNKSSTFLQEDIFSKVISLCESLNNQQNIGLVVGATNDDALMEVRNSTDLPFLIPGIGAQGGDLQSVIKINENSMDTTLINVSRGIIFSGNKDHDSIRNSAKQYLNQLRGLNG
;
A
#
# COMPACT_ATOMS: atom_id res chain seq x y z
N MET A 1 6.41 8.16 -0.36
CA MET A 1 5.86 7.23 0.65
C MET A 1 6.93 6.97 1.70
N GLN A 2 6.68 7.30 2.95
CA GLN A 2 7.61 7.05 4.06
C GLN A 2 7.23 5.72 4.71
N LYS A 3 8.21 4.86 4.91
CA LYS A 3 8.04 3.58 5.60
C LYS A 3 8.65 3.72 6.97
N ARG A 4 7.86 3.45 8.01
CA ARG A 4 8.30 3.53 9.41
C ARG A 4 8.19 2.15 10.06
N GLY A 5 8.93 1.95 11.12
CA GLY A 5 8.90 0.76 11.94
C GLY A 5 9.93 0.96 13.02
N ASP A 6 9.47 1.06 14.26
CA ASP A 6 10.28 1.15 15.46
C ASP A 6 9.38 0.80 16.65
N ILE A 7 9.98 0.51 17.79
CA ILE A 7 9.28 0.07 18.98
C ILE A 7 9.28 1.15 20.08
N GLY A 8 8.42 0.96 21.07
CA GLY A 8 8.37 1.80 22.27
C GLY A 8 8.18 3.29 21.95
N ASN A 9 8.93 4.14 22.64
CA ASN A 9 8.81 5.60 22.51
C ASN A 9 9.06 6.12 21.08
N THR A 10 9.97 5.51 20.33
CA THR A 10 10.26 5.93 18.96
C THR A 10 9.07 5.68 18.05
N GLY A 11 8.41 4.53 18.16
CA GLY A 11 7.17 4.23 17.43
C GLY A 11 6.06 5.24 17.75
N LEU A 12 5.84 5.57 19.03
CA LEU A 12 4.87 6.57 19.45
C LEU A 12 5.20 7.98 18.93
N HIS A 13 6.45 8.37 18.92
CA HIS A 13 6.85 9.67 18.37
C HIS A 13 6.65 9.76 16.87
N TYR A 14 6.87 8.67 16.12
CA TYR A 14 6.54 8.62 14.70
C TYR A 14 5.02 8.73 14.47
N ALA A 15 4.21 7.99 15.21
CA ALA A 15 2.75 8.07 15.09
C ALA A 15 2.26 9.50 15.37
N ASN A 16 2.72 10.14 16.45
CA ASN A 16 2.39 11.52 16.78
C ASN A 16 2.84 12.51 15.70
N ALA A 17 4.06 12.37 15.17
CA ALA A 17 4.56 13.23 14.10
C ALA A 17 3.67 13.18 12.86
N PHE A 18 3.30 11.99 12.41
CA PHE A 18 2.49 11.84 11.19
C PHE A 18 1.02 12.16 11.41
N PHE A 19 0.42 11.72 12.50
CA PHE A 19 -1.01 11.87 12.72
C PHE A 19 -1.40 13.21 13.32
N SER A 20 -0.60 13.74 14.25
CA SER A 20 -0.91 15.02 14.94
C SER A 20 -0.25 16.21 14.27
N HIS A 21 1.04 16.11 13.91
CA HIS A 21 1.77 17.26 13.35
C HIS A 21 1.53 17.40 11.84
N PHE A 22 1.68 16.31 11.07
CA PHE A 22 1.44 16.34 9.62
C PHE A 22 -0.02 16.09 9.24
N ASN A 23 -0.87 15.75 10.18
CA ASN A 23 -2.30 15.45 9.99
C ASN A 23 -2.57 14.43 8.87
N CYS A 24 -1.75 13.37 8.77
CA CYS A 24 -1.97 12.28 7.85
C CYS A 24 -3.11 11.39 8.33
N ASP A 25 -3.85 10.77 7.40
CA ASP A 25 -4.90 9.80 7.73
C ASP A 25 -4.35 8.38 7.86
N ALA A 26 -3.30 8.05 7.12
CA ALA A 26 -2.65 6.75 7.17
C ALA A 26 -1.14 6.84 6.88
N ILE A 27 -0.42 5.81 7.30
CA ILE A 27 1.03 5.69 7.09
C ILE A 27 1.41 4.26 6.67
N THR A 28 2.53 4.11 5.95
CA THR A 28 3.09 2.78 5.69
C THR A 28 4.08 2.37 6.77
N VAL A 29 3.92 1.15 7.29
CA VAL A 29 4.66 0.61 8.43
C VAL A 29 5.38 -0.69 8.04
N SER A 30 6.58 -0.89 8.59
CA SER A 30 7.32 -2.15 8.45
C SER A 30 6.98 -3.08 9.62
N PRO A 31 6.55 -4.33 9.37
CA PRO A 31 6.22 -5.29 10.43
C PRO A 31 7.45 -6.05 10.95
N TYR A 32 8.64 -5.73 10.47
CA TYR A 32 9.84 -6.54 10.71
C TYR A 32 10.16 -6.76 12.20
N MET A 33 9.78 -5.81 13.07
CA MET A 33 9.98 -5.91 14.52
C MET A 33 8.73 -6.42 15.27
N GLY A 34 7.73 -6.94 14.56
CA GLY A 34 6.53 -7.53 15.17
C GLY A 34 5.45 -6.51 15.52
N GLU A 35 4.55 -6.93 16.40
CA GLU A 35 3.35 -6.22 16.84
C GLU A 35 3.64 -4.81 17.34
N GLU A 36 4.64 -4.67 18.20
CA GLU A 36 5.01 -3.39 18.83
C GLU A 36 5.41 -2.31 17.82
N SER A 37 5.80 -2.70 16.60
CA SER A 37 6.09 -1.75 15.52
C SER A 37 4.86 -1.27 14.76
N ILE A 38 3.70 -1.91 14.94
CA ILE A 38 2.43 -1.61 14.29
C ILE A 38 1.48 -0.88 15.24
N GLU A 39 1.35 -1.34 16.47
CA GLU A 39 0.40 -0.86 17.48
C GLU A 39 0.31 0.67 17.61
N PRO A 40 1.42 1.44 17.65
CA PRO A 40 1.33 2.90 17.79
C PRO A 40 0.55 3.57 16.65
N PHE A 41 0.51 2.95 15.47
CA PHE A 41 -0.10 3.51 14.27
C PHE A 41 -1.55 3.10 14.07
N ILE A 42 -2.06 2.17 14.87
CA ILE A 42 -3.45 1.68 14.80
C ILE A 42 -4.25 1.94 16.07
N SER A 43 -3.64 2.51 17.10
CA SER A 43 -4.27 2.80 18.40
C SER A 43 -5.44 3.79 18.33
N ASN A 44 -5.48 4.63 17.28
CA ASN A 44 -6.57 5.55 17.00
C ASN A 44 -7.41 5.06 15.83
N ALA A 45 -8.68 4.71 16.05
CA ALA A 45 -9.60 4.18 15.04
C ALA A 45 -9.83 5.13 13.83
N SER A 46 -9.58 6.43 13.99
CA SER A 46 -9.68 7.40 12.87
C SER A 46 -8.42 7.47 12.01
N LYS A 47 -7.38 6.73 12.34
CA LYS A 47 -6.10 6.68 11.64
C LYS A 47 -5.77 5.25 11.25
N GLY A 48 -5.01 5.06 10.16
CA GLY A 48 -4.73 3.74 9.62
C GLY A 48 -3.24 3.47 9.36
N ALA A 49 -2.91 2.18 9.26
CA ALA A 49 -1.60 1.71 8.85
C ALA A 49 -1.70 0.76 7.66
N TYR A 50 -0.87 1.00 6.64
CA TYR A 50 -0.62 0.02 5.58
C TYR A 50 0.69 -0.69 5.86
N VAL A 51 0.61 -1.96 6.22
CA VAL A 51 1.75 -2.78 6.63
C VAL A 51 2.42 -3.40 5.41
N LEU A 52 3.76 -3.33 5.33
CA LEU A 52 4.51 -3.94 4.23
C LEU A 52 4.35 -5.46 4.26
N CYS A 53 3.80 -6.03 3.18
CA CYS A 53 3.61 -7.47 3.01
C CYS A 53 4.50 -8.01 1.89
N ARG A 54 4.21 -7.66 0.62
CA ARG A 54 5.02 -8.02 -0.55
C ARG A 54 5.35 -6.76 -1.33
N THR A 55 6.64 -6.42 -1.46
CA THR A 55 7.06 -5.18 -2.14
C THR A 55 7.53 -5.45 -3.57
N SER A 56 7.54 -4.42 -4.42
CA SER A 56 7.80 -4.54 -5.87
C SER A 56 9.28 -4.66 -6.28
N ASN A 57 10.22 -4.65 -5.34
CA ASN A 57 11.65 -4.75 -5.66
C ASN A 57 12.08 -6.20 -5.89
N LYS A 58 13.04 -6.42 -6.78
CA LYS A 58 13.47 -7.77 -7.23
C LYS A 58 13.94 -8.69 -6.10
N SER A 59 14.60 -8.15 -5.06
CA SER A 59 15.12 -8.95 -3.93
C SER A 59 14.09 -9.17 -2.82
N SER A 60 12.83 -8.76 -3.01
CA SER A 60 11.78 -8.96 -2.00
C SER A 60 11.51 -10.43 -1.69
N THR A 61 11.65 -11.30 -2.68
CA THR A 61 11.41 -12.75 -2.55
C THR A 61 12.33 -13.39 -1.52
N PHE A 62 13.58 -12.93 -1.40
CA PHE A 62 14.56 -13.52 -0.47
C PHE A 62 14.08 -13.58 1.00
N LEU A 63 13.26 -12.63 1.42
CA LEU A 63 12.73 -12.60 2.79
C LEU A 63 11.19 -12.72 2.81
N GLN A 64 10.52 -11.99 1.92
CA GLN A 64 9.08 -11.78 2.02
C GLN A 64 8.27 -13.01 1.58
N GLU A 65 8.83 -13.88 0.73
CA GLU A 65 8.18 -15.11 0.29
C GLU A 65 7.90 -16.06 1.47
N ASP A 66 8.83 -16.13 2.41
CA ASP A 66 8.72 -17.01 3.57
C ASP A 66 7.87 -16.42 4.72
N ILE A 67 7.71 -15.10 4.76
CA ILE A 67 7.09 -14.44 5.92
C ILE A 67 5.76 -13.73 5.62
N PHE A 68 5.34 -13.57 4.35
CA PHE A 68 4.14 -12.78 4.02
C PHE A 68 2.88 -13.31 4.69
N SER A 69 2.71 -14.64 4.79
CA SER A 69 1.57 -15.26 5.45
C SER A 69 1.52 -14.94 6.95
N LYS A 70 2.68 -14.87 7.60
CA LYS A 70 2.79 -14.45 9.01
C LYS A 70 2.44 -12.98 9.19
N VAL A 71 2.83 -12.13 8.23
CA VAL A 71 2.44 -10.71 8.23
C VAL A 71 0.93 -10.55 8.07
N ILE A 72 0.29 -11.32 7.19
CA ILE A 72 -1.18 -11.33 7.04
C ILE A 72 -1.83 -11.71 8.37
N SER A 73 -1.47 -12.85 8.95
CA SER A 73 -2.04 -13.33 10.21
C SER A 73 -1.86 -12.33 11.36
N LEU A 74 -0.69 -11.69 11.44
CA LEU A 74 -0.42 -10.64 12.43
C LEU A 74 -1.34 -9.43 12.20
N CYS A 75 -1.47 -8.96 10.97
CA CYS A 75 -2.35 -7.83 10.65
C CYS A 75 -3.82 -8.13 10.94
N GLU A 76 -4.30 -9.33 10.63
CA GLU A 76 -5.66 -9.76 10.93
C GLU A 76 -5.92 -9.84 12.43
N SER A 77 -4.97 -10.36 13.21
CA SER A 77 -5.10 -10.43 14.67
C SER A 77 -5.15 -9.07 15.35
N LEU A 78 -4.50 -8.07 14.77
CA LEU A 78 -4.45 -6.69 15.28
C LEU A 78 -5.60 -5.79 14.77
N ASN A 79 -6.33 -6.19 13.74
CA ASN A 79 -7.29 -5.34 13.01
C ASN A 79 -8.64 -5.17 13.70
N ASN A 80 -8.66 -5.07 15.02
CA ASN A 80 -9.89 -4.91 15.82
C ASN A 80 -10.66 -3.60 15.50
N GLN A 81 -9.97 -2.57 15.03
CA GLN A 81 -10.53 -1.27 14.69
C GLN A 81 -10.77 -1.08 13.19
N GLN A 82 -10.54 -2.11 12.37
CA GLN A 82 -10.67 -2.08 10.90
C GLN A 82 -9.84 -0.97 10.23
N ASN A 83 -8.67 -0.70 10.76
CA ASN A 83 -7.78 0.38 10.32
C ASN A 83 -6.39 -0.10 9.85
N ILE A 84 -6.28 -1.40 9.51
CA ILE A 84 -5.07 -2.01 8.94
C ILE A 84 -5.34 -2.38 7.48
N GLY A 85 -4.38 -2.06 6.62
CA GLY A 85 -4.27 -2.58 5.26
C GLY A 85 -2.87 -3.11 4.98
N LEU A 86 -2.67 -3.70 3.81
CA LEU A 86 -1.39 -4.26 3.37
C LEU A 86 -0.80 -3.48 2.21
N VAL A 87 0.52 -3.36 2.16
CA VAL A 87 1.24 -2.90 0.97
C VAL A 87 1.65 -4.11 0.15
N VAL A 88 1.09 -4.22 -1.07
CA VAL A 88 1.39 -5.31 -2.00
C VAL A 88 1.78 -4.72 -3.35
N GLY A 89 2.98 -5.02 -3.84
CA GLY A 89 3.50 -4.45 -5.08
C GLY A 89 2.84 -5.02 -6.34
N ALA A 90 2.67 -4.19 -7.37
CA ALA A 90 2.05 -4.54 -8.65
C ALA A 90 3.00 -5.20 -9.67
N THR A 91 4.24 -5.53 -9.32
CA THR A 91 5.22 -6.01 -10.30
C THR A 91 5.29 -7.52 -10.45
N ASN A 92 4.50 -8.24 -9.66
CA ASN A 92 4.39 -9.70 -9.70
C ASN A 92 2.92 -10.07 -9.46
N ASP A 93 2.22 -10.42 -10.52
CA ASP A 93 0.78 -10.74 -10.50
C ASP A 93 0.49 -11.99 -9.67
N ASP A 94 1.35 -13.01 -9.73
CA ASP A 94 1.18 -14.25 -8.96
C ASP A 94 1.26 -13.95 -7.45
N ALA A 95 2.24 -13.16 -7.04
CA ALA A 95 2.39 -12.74 -5.64
C ALA A 95 1.22 -11.86 -5.16
N LEU A 96 0.72 -10.96 -6.02
CA LEU A 96 -0.44 -10.13 -5.71
C LEU A 96 -1.71 -10.99 -5.55
N MET A 97 -1.92 -11.95 -6.46
CA MET A 97 -3.03 -12.88 -6.43
C MET A 97 -2.97 -13.79 -5.20
N GLU A 98 -1.78 -14.29 -4.85
CA GLU A 98 -1.57 -15.14 -3.67
C GLU A 98 -1.96 -14.41 -2.38
N VAL A 99 -1.52 -13.15 -2.22
CA VAL A 99 -1.90 -12.34 -1.06
C VAL A 99 -3.39 -12.03 -1.07
N ARG A 100 -3.99 -11.67 -2.22
CA ARG A 100 -5.43 -11.38 -2.31
C ARG A 100 -6.29 -12.58 -1.96
N ASN A 101 -5.90 -13.78 -2.38
CA ASN A 101 -6.61 -15.02 -2.04
C ASN A 101 -6.47 -15.42 -0.56
N SER A 102 -5.54 -14.82 0.16
CA SER A 102 -5.25 -15.13 1.57
C SER A 102 -5.93 -14.18 2.56
N THR A 103 -6.47 -13.02 2.12
CA THR A 103 -7.06 -12.04 3.04
C THR A 103 -7.95 -11.02 2.32
N ASP A 104 -8.95 -10.50 3.04
CA ASP A 104 -9.82 -9.40 2.60
C ASP A 104 -9.35 -8.01 3.08
N LEU A 105 -8.20 -7.90 3.73
CA LEU A 105 -7.66 -6.61 4.17
C LEU A 105 -7.52 -5.62 3.01
N PRO A 106 -7.71 -4.31 3.25
CA PRO A 106 -7.46 -3.26 2.27
C PRO A 106 -6.03 -3.29 1.71
N PHE A 107 -5.87 -3.05 0.41
CA PHE A 107 -4.54 -2.99 -0.21
C PHE A 107 -4.14 -1.57 -0.60
N LEU A 108 -2.86 -1.27 -0.40
CA LEU A 108 -2.14 -0.17 -1.04
C LEU A 108 -1.17 -0.80 -2.04
N ILE A 109 -1.42 -0.57 -3.33
CA ILE A 109 -0.67 -1.19 -4.43
C ILE A 109 0.22 -0.18 -5.14
N PRO A 110 1.51 -0.11 -4.80
CA PRO A 110 2.51 0.67 -5.54
C PRO A 110 3.10 -0.15 -6.70
N GLY A 111 3.73 0.56 -7.63
CA GLY A 111 4.56 -0.07 -8.68
C GLY A 111 3.95 -0.08 -10.07
N ILE A 112 2.78 0.53 -10.25
CA ILE A 112 2.14 0.69 -11.57
C ILE A 112 2.98 1.60 -12.49
N GLY A 113 3.07 1.23 -13.75
CA GLY A 113 3.72 1.98 -14.82
C GLY A 113 5.24 1.98 -14.68
N ALA A 114 5.84 3.00 -14.10
CA ALA A 114 7.30 3.20 -14.05
C ALA A 114 8.12 2.07 -13.38
N GLN A 115 7.49 1.13 -12.68
CA GLN A 115 8.13 -0.06 -12.11
C GLN A 115 7.75 -1.35 -12.88
N GLY A 116 6.91 -1.26 -13.89
CA GLY A 116 6.52 -2.37 -14.75
C GLY A 116 5.23 -3.09 -14.33
N GLY A 117 4.56 -2.64 -13.26
CA GLY A 117 3.26 -3.18 -12.88
C GLY A 117 2.18 -2.81 -13.91
N ASP A 118 1.35 -3.78 -14.27
CA ASP A 118 0.22 -3.61 -15.18
C ASP A 118 -1.06 -3.26 -14.42
N LEU A 119 -1.68 -2.14 -14.80
CA LEU A 119 -2.89 -1.68 -14.15
C LEU A 119 -4.10 -2.60 -14.41
N GLN A 120 -4.21 -3.18 -15.59
CA GLN A 120 -5.33 -4.05 -15.94
C GLN A 120 -5.28 -5.36 -15.15
N SER A 121 -4.10 -5.95 -14.99
CA SER A 121 -3.89 -7.11 -14.13
C SER A 121 -4.29 -6.80 -12.68
N VAL A 122 -3.86 -5.65 -12.15
CA VAL A 122 -4.20 -5.23 -10.77
C VAL A 122 -5.71 -5.06 -10.60
N ILE A 123 -6.41 -4.44 -11.55
CA ILE A 123 -7.87 -4.29 -11.52
C ILE A 123 -8.53 -5.66 -11.51
N LYS A 124 -8.13 -6.57 -12.39
CA LYS A 124 -8.69 -7.91 -12.51
C LYS A 124 -8.49 -8.74 -11.22
N ILE A 125 -7.29 -8.72 -10.65
CA ILE A 125 -6.98 -9.45 -9.41
C ILE A 125 -7.80 -8.93 -8.23
N ASN A 126 -8.12 -7.64 -8.21
CA ASN A 126 -8.84 -6.99 -7.10
C ASN A 126 -10.30 -6.64 -7.45
N GLU A 127 -10.89 -7.20 -8.49
CA GLU A 127 -12.22 -6.80 -9.01
C GLU A 127 -13.32 -6.77 -7.93
N ASN A 128 -13.29 -7.71 -6.98
CA ASN A 128 -14.24 -7.81 -5.88
C ASN A 128 -13.86 -6.98 -4.64
N SER A 129 -12.72 -6.27 -4.67
CA SER A 129 -12.17 -5.51 -3.53
C SER A 129 -11.64 -4.13 -3.96
N MET A 130 -12.12 -3.61 -5.09
CA MET A 130 -11.64 -2.31 -5.62
C MET A 130 -12.02 -1.12 -4.75
N ASP A 131 -13.10 -1.21 -4.00
CA ASP A 131 -13.56 -0.18 -3.04
C ASP A 131 -12.62 -0.02 -1.82
N THR A 132 -11.86 -1.06 -1.49
CA THR A 132 -10.84 -1.07 -0.43
C THR A 132 -9.41 -1.10 -0.95
N THR A 133 -9.21 -0.91 -2.28
CA THR A 133 -7.90 -0.94 -2.92
C THR A 133 -7.43 0.46 -3.32
N LEU A 134 -6.30 0.89 -2.77
CA LEU A 134 -5.62 2.13 -3.15
C LEU A 134 -4.48 1.84 -4.14
N ILE A 135 -4.56 2.40 -5.33
CA ILE A 135 -3.51 2.27 -6.35
C ILE A 135 -2.64 3.52 -6.36
N ASN A 136 -1.32 3.35 -6.13
CA ASN A 136 -0.38 4.45 -6.08
C ASN A 136 0.47 4.54 -7.36
N VAL A 137 0.25 5.62 -8.12
CA VAL A 137 1.03 5.95 -9.32
C VAL A 137 1.71 7.30 -9.10
N SER A 138 3.04 7.30 -8.95
CA SER A 138 3.80 8.54 -8.71
C SER A 138 4.53 9.00 -9.97
N ARG A 139 5.57 8.28 -10.40
CA ARG A 139 6.42 8.70 -11.51
C ARG A 139 5.69 8.81 -12.84
N GLY A 140 4.76 7.90 -13.11
CA GLY A 140 3.94 7.91 -14.33
C GLY A 140 3.05 9.15 -14.44
N ILE A 141 2.71 9.78 -13.32
CA ILE A 141 1.91 11.00 -13.27
C ILE A 141 2.81 12.25 -13.21
N ILE A 142 3.67 12.34 -12.18
CA ILE A 142 4.44 13.55 -11.87
C ILE A 142 5.49 13.88 -12.94
N PHE A 143 6.03 12.87 -13.61
CA PHE A 143 7.06 13.04 -14.64
C PHE A 143 6.53 12.80 -16.06
N SER A 144 5.23 12.91 -16.27
CA SER A 144 4.62 12.77 -17.59
C SER A 144 4.90 13.98 -18.49
N GLY A 145 5.06 13.74 -19.80
CA GLY A 145 5.26 14.75 -20.84
C GLY A 145 6.32 15.78 -20.46
N ASN A 146 5.99 17.05 -20.57
CA ASN A 146 6.87 18.17 -20.23
C ASN A 146 6.95 18.47 -18.73
N LYS A 147 6.29 17.68 -17.88
CA LYS A 147 6.15 17.89 -16.42
C LYS A 147 5.44 19.20 -16.05
N ASP A 148 4.66 19.74 -16.98
CA ASP A 148 3.80 20.88 -16.77
C ASP A 148 2.45 20.43 -16.15
N HIS A 149 1.67 21.39 -15.70
CA HIS A 149 0.37 21.16 -15.07
C HIS A 149 -0.58 20.32 -15.94
N ASP A 150 -0.62 20.58 -17.25
CA ASP A 150 -1.55 19.90 -18.15
C ASP A 150 -1.10 18.45 -18.42
N SER A 151 0.18 18.20 -18.61
CA SER A 151 0.73 16.86 -18.77
C SER A 151 0.46 15.99 -17.53
N ILE A 152 0.70 16.52 -16.33
CA ILE A 152 0.44 15.85 -15.06
C ILE A 152 -1.05 15.55 -14.90
N ARG A 153 -1.91 16.55 -15.15
CA ARG A 153 -3.38 16.41 -15.05
C ARG A 153 -3.93 15.38 -16.03
N ASN A 154 -3.46 15.41 -17.29
CA ASN A 154 -3.91 14.49 -18.33
C ASN A 154 -3.48 13.06 -18.02
N SER A 155 -2.25 12.84 -17.55
CA SER A 155 -1.79 11.54 -17.12
C SER A 155 -2.60 10.99 -15.95
N ALA A 156 -2.89 11.81 -14.93
CA ALA A 156 -3.74 11.41 -13.80
C ALA A 156 -5.16 11.02 -14.27
N LYS A 157 -5.74 11.76 -15.22
CA LYS A 157 -7.04 11.43 -15.82
C LYS A 157 -7.00 10.11 -16.60
N GLN A 158 -5.94 9.83 -17.34
CA GLN A 158 -5.80 8.57 -18.08
C GLN A 158 -5.81 7.38 -17.13
N TYR A 159 -5.04 7.41 -16.05
CA TYR A 159 -5.08 6.36 -15.02
C TYR A 159 -6.46 6.21 -14.39
N LEU A 160 -7.13 7.33 -14.08
CA LEU A 160 -8.48 7.32 -13.52
C LEU A 160 -9.50 6.70 -14.47
N ASN A 161 -9.43 7.01 -15.77
CA ASN A 161 -10.33 6.46 -16.78
C ASN A 161 -10.11 4.93 -16.93
N GLN A 162 -8.86 4.48 -16.93
CA GLN A 162 -8.55 3.06 -16.95
C GLN A 162 -9.13 2.32 -15.74
N LEU A 163 -8.98 2.91 -14.53
CA LEU A 163 -9.56 2.36 -13.30
C LEU A 163 -11.08 2.25 -13.34
N ARG A 164 -11.75 3.18 -14.02
CA ARG A 164 -13.21 3.21 -14.15
C ARG A 164 -13.75 2.39 -15.33
N GLY A 165 -12.87 1.72 -16.08
CA GLY A 165 -13.25 1.05 -17.32
C GLY A 165 -13.72 2.01 -18.42
N LEU A 166 -13.45 3.31 -18.29
CA LEU A 166 -13.78 4.34 -19.26
C LEU A 166 -12.61 4.47 -20.25
N ASN A 167 -12.46 3.49 -21.13
CA ASN A 167 -11.53 3.58 -22.25
C ASN A 167 -12.12 4.56 -23.26
N GLY A 168 -11.47 5.73 -23.40
CA GLY A 168 -11.77 6.69 -24.44
C GLY A 168 -11.21 6.23 -25.80
#